data_c36c0b2248cf07ae33c10a1db89d1dff
#
_entry.id   c36c0b2248cf07ae33c10a1db89d1dff
#
_cell.length_a   1.000
_cell.length_b   1.000
_cell.length_c   1.000
_cell.angle_alpha   90.00
_cell.angle_beta   90.00
_cell.angle_gamma   90.00
#
_symmetry.space_group_name_H-M   'P 1'
#
loop_
_entity.id
_entity.type
_entity.pdbx_description
1 polymer ?
#
loop_
_entity_poly.entity_id
_entity_poly.type
_entity_poly.pdbx_seq_one_letter_code
_entity_poly.pdbx_strand_id
1 'polypeptide(L)'
;MKTKVFFLGLAMSVSALSMAQKGIQDGSKYGHGEDSVQCVQNLSLFTQYAKQGDYKSAATFWEKAYADCPQSSKNIYIYGPRILGYQIKTSKDPAQKEKLFDKMMKVYDDRIKY
;
A
#
# COMPACT_ATOMS: atom_id res chain seq x y z
N MET A 1 37.11 17.09 -25.32
CA MET A 1 36.84 18.10 -24.31
C MET A 1 35.38 18.55 -24.30
N LYS A 2 34.85 18.93 -25.44
CA LYS A 2 33.44 19.33 -25.54
C LYS A 2 32.48 18.22 -25.13
N THR A 3 32.81 16.97 -25.43
CA THR A 3 32.01 15.81 -25.08
C THR A 3 31.91 15.60 -23.57
N LYS A 4 32.97 15.86 -22.81
CA LYS A 4 33.00 15.70 -21.37
C LYS A 4 32.07 16.69 -20.65
N VAL A 5 32.06 17.93 -21.13
CA VAL A 5 31.17 18.97 -20.56
C VAL A 5 29.71 18.65 -20.84
N PHE A 6 29.44 18.14 -22.03
CA PHE A 6 28.09 17.74 -22.42
C PHE A 6 27.54 16.61 -21.52
N PHE A 7 28.36 15.60 -21.23
CA PHE A 7 27.97 14.49 -20.37
C PHE A 7 27.69 14.94 -18.94
N LEU A 8 28.45 15.86 -18.40
CA LEU A 8 28.23 16.41 -17.07
C LEU A 8 26.88 17.10 -16.97
N GLY A 9 26.52 17.90 -17.95
CA GLY A 9 25.23 18.57 -17.98
C GLY A 9 24.07 17.60 -18.02
N LEU A 10 24.19 16.53 -18.79
CA LEU A 10 23.15 15.52 -18.88
C LEU A 10 22.95 14.76 -17.56
N ALA A 11 24.05 14.44 -16.89
CA ALA A 11 23.99 13.75 -15.60
C ALA A 11 23.27 14.57 -14.54
N MET A 12 23.48 15.88 -14.51
CA MET A 12 22.80 16.77 -13.59
C MET A 12 21.30 16.84 -13.86
N SER A 13 20.91 16.83 -15.12
CA SER A 13 19.48 16.84 -15.49
C SER A 13 18.76 15.59 -15.00
N VAL A 14 19.39 14.44 -15.13
CA VAL A 14 18.80 13.17 -14.66
C VAL A 14 18.65 13.18 -13.14
N SER A 15 19.64 13.69 -12.42
CA SER A 15 19.55 13.79 -10.96
C SER A 15 18.39 14.66 -10.49
N ALA A 16 18.19 15.80 -11.15
CA ALA A 16 17.08 16.69 -10.81
C ALA A 16 15.73 16.03 -11.04
N LEU A 17 15.56 15.28 -12.12
CA LEU A 17 14.34 14.54 -12.39
C LEU A 17 14.06 13.47 -11.34
N SER A 18 15.11 12.76 -10.91
CA SER A 18 14.98 11.74 -9.87
C SER A 18 14.48 12.32 -8.56
N MET A 19 14.96 13.48 -8.18
CA MET A 19 14.52 14.16 -6.96
C MET A 19 13.06 14.59 -7.04
N ALA A 20 12.61 15.06 -8.19
CA ALA A 20 11.24 15.50 -8.39
C ALA A 20 10.22 14.36 -8.29
N GLN A 21 10.64 13.12 -8.54
CA GLN A 21 9.78 11.95 -8.51
C GLN A 21 9.70 11.27 -7.15
N LYS A 22 10.51 11.68 -6.19
CA LYS A 22 10.46 11.11 -4.86
C LYS A 22 9.20 11.54 -4.13
N GLY A 23 8.59 10.58 -3.43
CA GLY A 23 7.46 10.87 -2.57
C GLY A 23 7.87 11.47 -1.23
N ILE A 24 7.02 11.32 -0.25
CA ILE A 24 7.26 11.80 1.12
C ILE A 24 8.48 11.07 1.69
N GLN A 25 9.36 11.82 2.38
CA GLN A 25 10.59 11.28 2.98
C GLN A 25 10.58 11.46 4.49
N ASP A 26 11.69 11.20 5.14
CA ASP A 26 11.95 11.52 6.56
C ASP A 26 11.07 10.77 7.55
N GLY A 27 11.07 9.44 7.49
CA GLY A 27 10.38 8.61 8.46
C GLY A 27 8.87 8.73 8.41
N SER A 28 8.34 9.17 7.28
CA SER A 28 6.91 9.21 7.06
C SER A 28 6.28 7.83 7.28
N LYS A 29 5.07 7.82 7.84
CA LYS A 29 4.26 6.60 7.98
C LYS A 29 3.95 5.91 6.66
N TYR A 30 4.13 6.60 5.55
CA TYR A 30 3.91 6.06 4.20
C TYR A 30 5.14 5.40 3.60
N GLY A 31 6.29 5.49 4.24
CA GLY A 31 7.57 5.01 3.72
C GLY A 31 8.41 6.13 3.14
N HIS A 32 9.38 5.79 2.29
CA HIS A 32 10.33 6.73 1.73
C HIS A 32 10.33 6.67 0.21
N GLY A 33 10.46 7.81 -0.43
CA GLY A 33 10.63 7.91 -1.87
C GLY A 33 9.46 7.28 -2.62
N GLU A 34 9.76 6.39 -3.54
CA GLU A 34 8.76 5.72 -4.37
C GLU A 34 7.82 4.84 -3.55
N ASP A 35 8.31 4.24 -2.48
CA ASP A 35 7.47 3.43 -1.58
C ASP A 35 6.34 4.26 -0.97
N SER A 36 6.59 5.52 -0.65
CA SER A 36 5.55 6.41 -0.12
C SER A 36 4.47 6.70 -1.15
N VAL A 37 4.85 6.86 -2.42
CA VAL A 37 3.90 7.05 -3.51
C VAL A 37 3.01 5.81 -3.68
N GLN A 38 3.62 4.62 -3.68
CA GLN A 38 2.89 3.35 -3.77
C GLN A 38 1.92 3.17 -2.61
N CYS A 39 2.37 3.46 -1.39
CA CYS A 39 1.53 3.37 -0.21
C CYS A 39 0.30 4.28 -0.32
N VAL A 40 0.50 5.55 -0.65
CA VAL A 40 -0.59 6.52 -0.78
C VAL A 40 -1.57 6.10 -1.88
N GLN A 41 -1.08 5.61 -3.01
CA GLN A 41 -1.93 5.12 -4.09
C GLN A 41 -2.78 3.93 -3.65
N ASN A 42 -2.16 2.95 -2.99
CA ASN A 42 -2.87 1.76 -2.53
C ASN A 42 -3.92 2.11 -1.47
N LEU A 43 -3.59 3.02 -0.54
CA LEU A 43 -4.54 3.52 0.45
C LEU A 43 -5.75 4.16 -0.20
N SER A 44 -5.52 5.02 -1.18
CA SER A 44 -6.56 5.74 -1.90
C SER A 44 -7.49 4.77 -2.64
N LEU A 45 -6.90 3.82 -3.37
CA LEU A 45 -7.65 2.90 -4.21
C LEU A 45 -8.48 1.92 -3.38
N PHE A 46 -7.90 1.29 -2.36
CA PHE A 46 -8.69 0.34 -1.57
C PHE A 46 -9.80 1.05 -0.80
N THR A 47 -9.52 2.24 -0.28
CA THR A 47 -10.51 3.01 0.47
C THR A 47 -11.69 3.39 -0.43
N GLN A 48 -11.41 3.83 -1.63
CA GLN A 48 -12.44 4.20 -2.60
C GLN A 48 -13.34 3.02 -2.95
N TYR A 49 -12.75 1.88 -3.27
CA TYR A 49 -13.51 0.67 -3.59
C TYR A 49 -14.28 0.15 -2.37
N ALA A 50 -13.67 0.14 -1.21
CA ALA A 50 -14.30 -0.35 0.01
C ALA A 50 -15.51 0.52 0.41
N LYS A 51 -15.40 1.84 0.25
CA LYS A 51 -16.53 2.75 0.52
C LYS A 51 -17.71 2.50 -0.41
N GLN A 52 -17.46 2.02 -1.62
CA GLN A 52 -18.48 1.66 -2.58
C GLN A 52 -19.05 0.25 -2.33
N GLY A 53 -18.52 -0.47 -1.36
CA GLY A 53 -18.89 -1.86 -1.10
C GLY A 53 -18.25 -2.86 -2.05
N ASP A 54 -17.33 -2.44 -2.89
CA ASP A 54 -16.62 -3.29 -3.83
C ASP A 54 -15.37 -3.88 -3.15
N TYR A 55 -15.59 -4.83 -2.27
CA TYR A 55 -14.52 -5.46 -1.50
C TYR A 55 -13.61 -6.33 -2.34
N LYS A 56 -14.13 -6.87 -3.43
CA LYS A 56 -13.33 -7.67 -4.36
C LYS A 56 -12.23 -6.84 -5.01
N SER A 57 -12.58 -5.67 -5.52
CA SER A 57 -11.61 -4.76 -6.12
C SER A 57 -10.68 -4.14 -5.09
N ALA A 58 -11.19 -3.86 -3.90
CA ALA A 58 -10.40 -3.30 -2.82
C ALA A 58 -9.31 -4.23 -2.33
N ALA A 59 -9.52 -5.54 -2.36
CA ALA A 59 -8.66 -6.54 -1.73
C ALA A 59 -7.19 -6.45 -2.18
N THR A 60 -6.93 -6.33 -3.47
CA THR A 60 -5.57 -6.28 -4.02
C THR A 60 -4.80 -5.09 -3.47
N PHE A 61 -5.41 -3.93 -3.45
CA PHE A 61 -4.77 -2.70 -2.98
C PHE A 61 -4.64 -2.68 -1.46
N TRP A 62 -5.63 -3.22 -0.75
CA TRP A 62 -5.57 -3.36 0.69
C TRP A 62 -4.43 -4.27 1.13
N GLU A 63 -4.25 -5.41 0.45
CA GLU A 63 -3.16 -6.34 0.74
C GLU A 63 -1.80 -5.65 0.66
N LYS A 64 -1.60 -4.86 -0.37
CA LYS A 64 -0.35 -4.12 -0.58
C LYS A 64 -0.15 -3.07 0.52
N ALA A 65 -1.17 -2.30 0.85
CA ALA A 65 -1.08 -1.29 1.89
C ALA A 65 -0.79 -1.91 3.26
N TYR A 66 -1.47 -3.01 3.58
CA TYR A 66 -1.26 -3.72 4.83
C TYR A 66 0.16 -4.28 4.96
N ALA A 67 0.70 -4.83 3.87
CA ALA A 67 2.05 -5.40 3.85
C ALA A 67 3.14 -4.32 3.91
N ASP A 68 2.96 -3.25 3.14
CA ASP A 68 4.03 -2.29 2.89
C ASP A 68 4.03 -1.09 3.85
N CYS A 69 2.85 -0.67 4.30
CA CYS A 69 2.72 0.50 5.17
C CYS A 69 1.60 0.33 6.21
N PRO A 70 1.73 -0.67 7.11
CA PRO A 70 0.65 -1.02 8.04
C PRO A 70 0.31 0.05 9.07
N GLN A 71 1.17 1.03 9.28
CA GLN A 71 0.94 2.11 10.24
C GLN A 71 0.44 3.40 9.57
N SER A 72 0.21 3.36 8.26
CA SER A 72 -0.06 4.56 7.47
C SER A 72 -1.47 5.12 7.66
N SER A 73 -2.44 4.28 7.90
CA SER A 73 -3.84 4.71 7.99
C SER A 73 -4.67 3.72 8.78
N LYS A 74 -5.53 4.24 9.64
CA LYS A 74 -6.50 3.43 10.36
C LYS A 74 -7.51 2.76 9.43
N ASN A 75 -7.67 3.25 8.22
CA ASN A 75 -8.56 2.65 7.23
C ASN A 75 -8.16 1.23 6.87
N ILE A 76 -6.88 0.90 6.96
CA ILE A 76 -6.38 -0.47 6.78
C ILE A 76 -7.11 -1.41 7.75
N TYR A 77 -7.33 -0.97 8.99
CA TYR A 77 -7.92 -1.78 10.06
C TYR A 77 -9.44 -1.63 10.17
N ILE A 78 -9.99 -0.58 9.60
CA ILE A 78 -11.45 -0.41 9.52
C ILE A 78 -12.02 -1.28 8.40
N TYR A 79 -11.40 -1.24 7.22
CA TYR A 79 -11.89 -1.95 6.05
C TYR A 79 -11.31 -3.35 5.89
N GLY A 80 -10.13 -3.63 6.46
CA GLY A 80 -9.48 -4.93 6.36
C GLY A 80 -10.40 -6.08 6.78
N PRO A 81 -10.99 -6.05 7.98
CA PRO A 81 -11.91 -7.11 8.41
C PRO A 81 -13.13 -7.25 7.52
N ARG A 82 -13.63 -6.16 6.96
CA ARG A 82 -14.76 -6.20 6.02
C ARG A 82 -14.39 -6.89 4.71
N ILE A 83 -13.21 -6.58 4.19
CA ILE A 83 -12.67 -7.21 2.98
C ILE A 83 -12.45 -8.71 3.21
N LEU A 84 -11.80 -9.06 4.32
CA LEU A 84 -11.55 -10.44 4.66
C LEU A 84 -12.85 -11.21 4.94
N GLY A 85 -13.82 -10.57 5.62
CA GLY A 85 -15.14 -11.13 5.85
C GLY A 85 -15.86 -11.46 4.54
N TYR A 86 -15.77 -10.58 3.56
CA TYR A 86 -16.30 -10.83 2.22
C TYR A 86 -15.62 -12.05 1.57
N GLN A 87 -14.30 -12.13 1.66
CA GLN A 87 -13.53 -13.25 1.10
C GLN A 87 -13.90 -14.57 1.76
N ILE A 88 -14.07 -14.57 3.09
CA ILE A 88 -14.50 -15.75 3.84
C ILE A 88 -15.88 -16.19 3.37
N LYS A 89 -16.80 -15.25 3.27
CA LYS A 89 -18.19 -15.52 2.87
C LYS A 89 -18.29 -16.09 1.46
N THR A 90 -17.45 -15.62 0.54
CA THR A 90 -17.49 -16.01 -0.87
C THR A 90 -16.59 -17.19 -1.20
N SER A 91 -15.69 -17.59 -0.32
CA SER A 91 -14.84 -18.75 -0.52
C SER A 91 -15.64 -20.05 -0.37
N LYS A 92 -15.38 -21.02 -1.25
CA LYS A 92 -16.01 -22.34 -1.19
C LYS A 92 -15.08 -23.38 -0.59
N ASP A 93 -13.81 -23.05 -0.39
CA ASP A 93 -12.82 -23.97 0.14
C ASP A 93 -12.68 -23.77 1.65
N PRO A 94 -12.96 -24.81 2.48
CA PRO A 94 -12.83 -24.69 3.93
C PRO A 94 -11.42 -24.35 4.41
N ALA A 95 -10.38 -24.88 3.75
CA ALA A 95 -9.00 -24.56 4.10
C ALA A 95 -8.67 -23.09 3.84
N GLN A 96 -9.18 -22.55 2.74
CA GLN A 96 -9.02 -21.12 2.42
C GLN A 96 -9.76 -20.24 3.40
N LYS A 97 -10.97 -20.63 3.81
CA LYS A 97 -11.73 -19.88 4.82
C LYS A 97 -10.97 -19.79 6.14
N GLU A 98 -10.34 -20.88 6.55
CA GLU A 98 -9.55 -20.92 7.78
C GLU A 98 -8.35 -19.97 7.72
N LYS A 99 -7.63 -19.99 6.60
CA LYS A 99 -6.50 -19.07 6.38
C LYS A 99 -6.94 -17.61 6.41
N LEU A 100 -8.06 -17.31 5.81
CA LEU A 100 -8.62 -15.95 5.79
C LEU A 100 -9.06 -15.52 7.19
N PHE A 101 -9.64 -16.43 7.95
CA PHE A 101 -10.02 -16.17 9.33
C PHE A 101 -8.80 -15.88 10.20
N ASP A 102 -7.73 -16.67 10.08
CA ASP A 102 -6.49 -16.45 10.80
C ASP A 102 -5.87 -15.09 10.44
N LYS A 103 -5.93 -14.73 9.17
CA LYS A 103 -5.47 -13.43 8.71
C LYS A 103 -6.29 -12.30 9.31
N MET A 104 -7.59 -12.47 9.40
CA MET A 104 -8.48 -11.48 10.01
C MET A 104 -8.15 -11.28 11.50
N MET A 105 -7.84 -12.37 12.21
CA MET A 105 -7.41 -12.28 13.61
C MET A 105 -6.08 -11.52 13.74
N LYS A 106 -5.15 -11.77 12.83
CA LYS A 106 -3.89 -11.04 12.79
C LYS A 106 -4.10 -9.55 12.56
N VAL A 107 -5.03 -9.18 11.69
CA VAL A 107 -5.36 -7.78 11.42
C VAL A 107 -5.89 -7.11 12.71
N TYR A 108 -6.74 -7.79 13.46
CA TYR A 108 -7.22 -7.27 14.75
C TYR A 108 -6.08 -7.09 15.75
N ASP A 109 -5.16 -8.03 15.82
CA ASP A 109 -3.98 -7.93 16.69
C ASP A 109 -3.09 -6.74 16.30
N ASP A 110 -2.86 -6.57 15.02
CA ASP A 110 -2.06 -5.45 14.50
C ASP A 110 -2.74 -4.10 14.75
N ARG A 111 -4.05 -4.06 14.72
CA ARG A 111 -4.81 -2.85 15.05
C ARG A 111 -4.57 -2.41 16.49
N ILE A 112 -4.48 -3.35 17.42
CA ILE A 112 -4.18 -3.06 18.82
C ILE A 112 -2.75 -2.53 18.96
N LYS A 113 -1.84 -3.09 18.17
CA LYS A 113 -0.42 -2.73 18.19
C LYS A 113 -0.15 -1.36 17.55
N TYR A 114 -0.86 -1.00 16.50
CA TYR A 114 -0.67 0.23 15.72
C TYR A 114 -1.82 1.26 15.95
#